data_0a6c17dca7836b4106a438a7ee795355
#
_entry.id   0a6c17dca7836b4106a438a7ee795355
#
_cell.length_a   1.000
_cell.length_b   1.000
_cell.length_c   1.000
_cell.angle_alpha   90.00
_cell.angle_beta   90.00
_cell.angle_gamma   90.00
#
_symmetry.space_group_name_H-M   'P 1'
#
loop_
_entity.id
_entity.type
_entity.pdbx_description
1 polymer ?
#
loop_
_entity_poly.entity_id
_entity_poly.type
_entity_poly.pdbx_seq_one_letter_code
_entity_poly.pdbx_strand_id
1 'polypeptide(L)'
;MGISNIKQLYSEWKSLQPLKPEDLKRWNDKFKLEFNYNSNHLEGNTLTYGQTKLLLMFGETSGNASLKDYEEMKAHNVGLEMIKQEAQDKERPLTESFIRELNRTILVQDYWKNAKTPDGQDIRMQIKVGEYKSRPNSVLTATGEVFSYASPEEADKGILTPVELAALLHYRYIRIHPFEDGNGRIARLLVNFVLHRYGYPMIVIHSEDKSNYLNILHQCDVEAGLTPSDGANATLNDILPFVNYLSSCLIRSLTLAIKAAKGESIEEEGDFDKKIAMLQRRYSDKAIEKSSRSVEQARSAFFELAVYVEQKISGLQKLFDRTFITNTPTWNMARKINTPNPDEPIIQSHILYTKSKEYGFVEDIIRLSKKSQVDYFKLKYDAVTFHFNHCRYAGDNTFDFPFCIYIQYLSDGCEVSCDITSDSVKLSYNPDVLAEEGKEYMDTACNELLKLLEEKMNDKSPEN
;
A
#
# COMPACT_ATOMS: atom_id res chain seq x y z
N MET A 1 26.61 -10.54 -30.85
CA MET A 1 26.94 -10.94 -29.46
C MET A 1 25.69 -11.27 -28.64
N GLY A 2 24.60 -10.52 -28.74
CA GLY A 2 23.40 -10.72 -27.90
C GLY A 2 22.68 -12.06 -27.99
N ILE A 3 22.37 -12.51 -29.23
CA ILE A 3 21.57 -13.74 -29.44
C ILE A 3 22.31 -15.02 -29.01
N SER A 4 23.63 -15.11 -29.26
CA SER A 4 24.43 -16.25 -28.78
C SER A 4 24.44 -16.36 -27.26
N ASN A 5 24.54 -15.23 -26.57
CA ASN A 5 24.47 -15.17 -25.11
C ASN A 5 23.10 -15.58 -24.60
N ILE A 6 22.01 -15.15 -25.25
CA ILE A 6 20.63 -15.55 -24.89
C ILE A 6 20.47 -17.07 -24.99
N LYS A 7 20.95 -17.72 -26.05
CA LYS A 7 20.86 -19.16 -26.17
C LYS A 7 21.59 -19.92 -25.05
N GLN A 8 22.75 -19.45 -24.66
CA GLN A 8 23.51 -20.02 -23.54
C GLN A 8 22.78 -19.85 -22.21
N LEU A 9 22.36 -18.64 -21.88
CA LEU A 9 21.62 -18.35 -20.66
C LEU A 9 20.29 -19.10 -20.60
N TYR A 10 19.58 -19.21 -21.72
CA TYR A 10 18.34 -19.97 -21.79
C TYR A 10 18.55 -21.47 -21.56
N SER A 11 19.62 -22.04 -22.11
CA SER A 11 19.98 -23.44 -21.86
C SER A 11 20.26 -23.67 -20.36
N GLU A 12 21.02 -22.78 -19.73
CA GLU A 12 21.27 -22.83 -18.29
C GLU A 12 19.98 -22.68 -17.48
N TRP A 13 19.16 -21.68 -17.79
CA TRP A 13 17.85 -21.47 -17.17
C TRP A 13 16.97 -22.73 -17.26
N LYS A 14 16.90 -23.35 -18.44
CA LYS A 14 16.10 -24.55 -18.65
C LYS A 14 16.61 -25.75 -17.85
N SER A 15 17.93 -25.89 -17.70
CA SER A 15 18.53 -26.97 -16.91
C SER A 15 18.26 -26.88 -15.40
N LEU A 16 17.92 -25.70 -14.91
CA LEU A 16 17.60 -25.44 -13.50
C LEU A 16 16.10 -25.61 -13.18
N GLN A 17 15.28 -25.97 -14.15
CA GLN A 17 13.84 -26.21 -13.96
C GLN A 17 13.56 -27.63 -13.47
N PRO A 18 12.54 -27.85 -12.59
CA PRO A 18 11.69 -26.84 -11.97
C PRO A 18 12.38 -26.15 -10.79
N LEU A 19 12.09 -24.88 -10.56
CA LEU A 19 12.57 -24.14 -9.41
C LEU A 19 11.91 -24.62 -8.12
N LYS A 20 12.60 -24.41 -7.01
CA LYS A 20 11.98 -24.55 -5.69
C LYS A 20 10.82 -23.56 -5.57
N PRO A 21 9.70 -23.93 -4.90
CA PRO A 21 8.52 -23.07 -4.80
C PRO A 21 8.81 -21.67 -4.23
N GLU A 22 9.70 -21.57 -3.26
CA GLU A 22 10.13 -20.31 -2.62
C GLU A 22 10.89 -19.39 -3.58
N ASP A 23 11.81 -19.94 -4.37
CA ASP A 23 12.61 -19.21 -5.35
C ASP A 23 11.74 -18.77 -6.53
N LEU A 24 10.85 -19.66 -6.99
CA LEU A 24 9.87 -19.34 -8.02
C LEU A 24 8.94 -18.21 -7.58
N LYS A 25 8.44 -18.27 -6.34
CA LYS A 25 7.58 -17.22 -5.78
C LYS A 25 8.33 -15.89 -5.71
N ARG A 26 9.53 -15.87 -5.14
CA ARG A 26 10.36 -14.67 -5.01
C ARG A 26 10.63 -14.01 -6.35
N TRP A 27 10.98 -14.80 -7.36
CA TRP A 27 11.23 -14.33 -8.71
C TRP A 27 9.95 -13.80 -9.38
N ASN A 28 8.84 -14.55 -9.32
CA ASN A 28 7.55 -14.13 -9.87
C ASN A 28 7.04 -12.84 -9.22
N ASP A 29 7.14 -12.72 -7.89
CA ASP A 29 6.68 -11.54 -7.16
C ASP A 29 7.47 -10.28 -7.58
N LYS A 30 8.81 -10.38 -7.73
CA LYS A 30 9.64 -9.28 -8.22
C LYS A 30 9.23 -8.85 -9.63
N PHE A 31 9.21 -9.78 -10.57
CA PHE A 31 8.94 -9.45 -11.96
C PHE A 31 7.49 -9.02 -12.21
N LYS A 32 6.53 -9.61 -11.52
CA LYS A 32 5.13 -9.17 -11.54
C LYS A 32 5.00 -7.71 -11.09
N LEU A 33 5.67 -7.37 -9.99
CA LEU A 33 5.65 -6.02 -9.45
C LEU A 33 6.34 -5.03 -10.38
N GLU A 34 7.56 -5.34 -10.84
CA GLU A 34 8.33 -4.48 -11.75
C GLU A 34 7.60 -4.26 -13.08
N PHE A 35 7.05 -5.30 -13.68
CA PHE A 35 6.35 -5.20 -14.96
C PHE A 35 5.11 -4.31 -14.86
N ASN A 36 4.25 -4.56 -13.87
CA ASN A 36 3.04 -3.76 -13.69
C ASN A 36 3.38 -2.31 -13.38
N TYR A 37 4.32 -2.06 -12.48
CA TYR A 37 4.76 -0.71 -12.15
C TYR A 37 5.30 0.03 -13.39
N ASN A 38 6.32 -0.52 -14.03
CA ASN A 38 6.99 0.17 -15.11
C ASN A 38 6.09 0.34 -16.34
N SER A 39 5.33 -0.68 -16.74
CA SER A 39 4.45 -0.61 -17.92
C SER A 39 3.35 0.44 -17.76
N ASN A 40 2.77 0.59 -16.57
CA ASN A 40 1.78 1.64 -16.30
C ASN A 40 2.44 3.01 -16.15
N HIS A 41 3.61 3.08 -15.52
CA HIS A 41 4.32 4.35 -15.32
C HIS A 41 4.80 4.97 -16.63
N LEU A 42 5.16 4.14 -17.62
CA LEU A 42 5.45 4.58 -18.99
C LEU A 42 4.27 5.33 -19.63
N GLU A 43 3.04 4.98 -19.28
CA GLU A 43 1.79 5.61 -19.76
C GLU A 43 1.26 6.73 -18.85
N GLY A 44 2.02 7.07 -17.80
CA GLY A 44 1.71 8.21 -16.92
C GLY A 44 0.90 7.86 -15.66
N ASN A 45 0.76 6.58 -15.31
CA ASN A 45 0.21 6.18 -14.02
C ASN A 45 1.10 6.70 -12.89
N THR A 46 0.51 7.26 -11.84
CA THR A 46 1.22 8.00 -10.79
C THR A 46 1.52 7.17 -9.53
N LEU A 47 1.05 5.91 -9.49
CA LEU A 47 1.34 5.04 -8.35
C LEU A 47 2.85 4.85 -8.18
N THR A 48 3.31 5.01 -6.96
CA THR A 48 4.70 4.69 -6.64
C THR A 48 4.93 3.18 -6.60
N TYR A 49 6.18 2.78 -6.65
CA TYR A 49 6.53 1.37 -6.53
C TYR A 49 6.01 0.73 -5.24
N GLY A 50 6.04 1.48 -4.11
CA GLY A 50 5.48 1.04 -2.83
C GLY A 50 3.96 0.86 -2.86
N GLN A 51 3.23 1.81 -3.43
CA GLN A 51 1.77 1.72 -3.59
C GLN A 51 1.38 0.56 -4.50
N THR A 52 2.12 0.36 -5.60
CA THR A 52 1.93 -0.78 -6.49
C THR A 52 2.14 -2.11 -5.76
N LYS A 53 3.16 -2.19 -4.90
CA LYS A 53 3.43 -3.39 -4.10
C LYS A 53 2.31 -3.65 -3.09
N LEU A 54 1.86 -2.64 -2.35
CA LEU A 54 0.73 -2.77 -1.41
C LEU A 54 -0.51 -3.27 -2.13
N LEU A 55 -0.83 -2.66 -3.27
CA LEU A 55 -1.99 -3.02 -4.06
C LEU A 55 -1.94 -4.45 -4.59
N LEU A 56 -0.84 -4.84 -5.25
CA LEU A 56 -0.75 -6.12 -5.96
C LEU A 56 -0.42 -7.31 -5.07
N MET A 57 0.26 -7.10 -3.93
CA MET A 57 0.68 -8.16 -3.03
C MET A 57 -0.24 -8.33 -1.82
N PHE A 58 -0.89 -7.25 -1.37
CA PHE A 58 -1.71 -7.26 -0.15
C PHE A 58 -3.16 -6.82 -0.40
N GLY A 59 -3.49 -6.29 -1.57
CA GLY A 59 -4.83 -5.77 -1.89
C GLY A 59 -5.16 -4.41 -1.26
N GLU A 60 -4.16 -3.77 -0.66
CA GLU A 60 -4.30 -2.51 0.08
C GLU A 60 -4.01 -1.30 -0.79
N THR A 61 -4.65 -0.17 -0.49
CA THR A 61 -4.38 1.13 -1.12
C THR A 61 -3.83 2.09 -0.07
N SER A 62 -2.91 2.97 -0.48
CA SER A 62 -2.34 3.98 0.41
C SER A 62 -2.03 5.28 -0.33
N GLY A 63 -2.18 6.42 0.37
CA GLY A 63 -1.87 7.75 -0.16
C GLY A 63 -2.96 8.32 -1.08
N ASN A 64 -2.63 9.43 -1.76
CA ASN A 64 -3.57 10.29 -2.48
C ASN A 64 -3.61 10.06 -4.01
N ALA A 65 -3.19 8.90 -4.49
CA ALA A 65 -3.29 8.59 -5.92
C ALA A 65 -4.75 8.50 -6.37
N SER A 66 -5.00 8.75 -7.64
CA SER A 66 -6.36 8.67 -8.18
C SER A 66 -6.90 7.24 -8.16
N LEU A 67 -8.20 7.07 -7.95
CA LEU A 67 -8.86 5.76 -8.05
C LEU A 67 -8.57 5.11 -9.41
N LYS A 68 -8.55 5.91 -10.48
CA LYS A 68 -8.20 5.47 -11.83
C LYS A 68 -6.82 4.78 -11.88
N ASP A 69 -5.81 5.36 -11.24
CA ASP A 69 -4.46 4.76 -11.23
C ASP A 69 -4.44 3.40 -10.55
N TYR A 70 -5.20 3.22 -9.46
CA TYR A 70 -5.36 1.93 -8.80
C TYR A 70 -6.10 0.91 -9.66
N GLU A 71 -7.19 1.32 -10.30
CA GLU A 71 -7.98 0.45 -11.19
C GLU A 71 -7.15 0.00 -12.40
N GLU A 72 -6.46 0.92 -13.07
CA GLU A 72 -5.56 0.59 -14.19
C GLU A 72 -4.46 -0.36 -13.79
N MET A 73 -3.86 -0.18 -12.61
CA MET A 73 -2.81 -1.07 -12.12
C MET A 73 -3.32 -2.50 -11.85
N LYS A 74 -4.49 -2.64 -11.23
CA LYS A 74 -5.15 -3.94 -11.03
C LYS A 74 -5.51 -4.59 -12.36
N ALA A 75 -6.10 -3.82 -13.25
CA ALA A 75 -6.53 -4.28 -14.57
C ALA A 75 -5.35 -4.74 -15.43
N HIS A 76 -4.24 -4.00 -15.40
CA HIS A 76 -3.02 -4.40 -16.09
C HIS A 76 -2.44 -5.71 -15.54
N ASN A 77 -2.51 -5.93 -14.23
CA ASN A 77 -2.11 -7.19 -13.63
C ASN A 77 -3.02 -8.36 -14.07
N VAL A 78 -4.33 -8.12 -14.22
CA VAL A 78 -5.23 -9.13 -14.81
C VAL A 78 -4.81 -9.44 -16.25
N GLY A 79 -4.51 -8.41 -17.05
CA GLY A 79 -3.98 -8.57 -18.41
C GLY A 79 -2.69 -9.40 -18.46
N LEU A 80 -1.79 -9.21 -17.49
CA LEU A 80 -0.57 -10.03 -17.36
C LEU A 80 -0.90 -11.51 -17.12
N GLU A 81 -1.84 -11.81 -16.24
CA GLU A 81 -2.23 -13.21 -16.00
C GLU A 81 -2.95 -13.81 -17.21
N MET A 82 -3.78 -13.03 -17.92
CA MET A 82 -4.42 -13.46 -19.17
C MET A 82 -3.39 -13.89 -20.21
N ILE A 83 -2.35 -13.08 -20.46
CA ILE A 83 -1.31 -13.45 -21.46
C ILE A 83 -0.50 -14.66 -21.04
N LYS A 84 -0.24 -14.84 -19.75
CA LYS A 84 0.44 -16.03 -19.23
C LYS A 84 -0.39 -17.30 -19.46
N GLN A 85 -1.69 -17.20 -19.19
CA GLN A 85 -2.61 -18.32 -19.41
C GLN A 85 -2.76 -18.66 -20.88
N GLU A 86 -2.96 -17.68 -21.75
CA GLU A 86 -3.07 -17.87 -23.19
C GLU A 86 -1.78 -18.41 -23.81
N ALA A 87 -0.61 -18.04 -23.28
CA ALA A 87 0.68 -18.53 -23.75
C ALA A 87 0.94 -20.02 -23.44
N GLN A 88 0.20 -20.61 -22.49
CA GLN A 88 0.34 -22.04 -22.16
C GLN A 88 -0.18 -22.96 -23.27
N ASP A 89 -1.23 -22.53 -23.96
CA ASP A 89 -1.79 -23.25 -25.09
C ASP A 89 -0.99 -22.93 -26.37
N LYS A 90 -0.05 -23.81 -26.69
CA LYS A 90 0.86 -23.62 -27.85
C LYS A 90 0.18 -23.80 -29.20
N GLU A 91 -0.92 -24.51 -29.25
CA GLU A 91 -1.68 -24.78 -30.46
C GLU A 91 -2.61 -23.61 -30.83
N ARG A 92 -3.01 -22.81 -29.84
CA ARG A 92 -3.95 -21.73 -30.03
C ARG A 92 -3.27 -20.49 -30.61
N PRO A 93 -3.69 -19.98 -31.78
CA PRO A 93 -3.12 -18.78 -32.37
C PRO A 93 -3.53 -17.55 -31.54
N LEU A 94 -2.70 -16.53 -31.53
CA LEU A 94 -3.10 -15.23 -31.00
C LEU A 94 -4.17 -14.62 -31.93
N THR A 95 -5.33 -14.28 -31.37
CA THR A 95 -6.48 -13.81 -32.13
C THR A 95 -6.76 -12.33 -31.90
N GLU A 96 -7.36 -11.67 -32.89
CA GLU A 96 -7.86 -10.29 -32.70
C GLU A 96 -8.87 -10.18 -31.55
N SER A 97 -9.73 -11.18 -31.37
CA SER A 97 -10.69 -11.22 -30.26
C SER A 97 -10.00 -11.19 -28.92
N PHE A 98 -8.90 -11.91 -28.76
CA PHE A 98 -8.10 -11.88 -27.53
C PHE A 98 -7.44 -10.52 -27.34
N ILE A 99 -6.88 -9.90 -28.38
CA ILE A 99 -6.27 -8.56 -28.28
C ILE A 99 -7.32 -7.50 -27.90
N ARG A 100 -8.53 -7.59 -28.45
CA ARG A 100 -9.64 -6.69 -28.09
C ARG A 100 -10.11 -6.91 -26.65
N GLU A 101 -10.16 -8.16 -26.21
CA GLU A 101 -10.47 -8.49 -24.81
C GLU A 101 -9.40 -7.97 -23.86
N LEU A 102 -8.13 -8.10 -24.23
CA LEU A 102 -7.01 -7.57 -23.45
C LEU A 102 -7.11 -6.04 -23.32
N ASN A 103 -7.45 -5.33 -24.41
CA ASN A 103 -7.68 -3.88 -24.37
C ASN A 103 -8.84 -3.54 -23.43
N ARG A 104 -9.97 -4.23 -23.53
CA ARG A 104 -11.13 -4.04 -22.64
C ARG A 104 -10.77 -4.26 -21.19
N THR A 105 -9.96 -5.28 -20.90
CA THR A 105 -9.53 -5.61 -19.56
C THR A 105 -8.65 -4.51 -18.98
N ILE A 106 -7.60 -4.08 -19.68
CA ILE A 106 -6.62 -3.13 -19.12
C ILE A 106 -7.12 -1.69 -18.99
N LEU A 107 -8.16 -1.32 -19.75
CA LEU A 107 -8.77 0.01 -19.70
C LEU A 107 -10.05 0.06 -18.85
N VAL A 108 -10.55 -1.10 -18.41
CA VAL A 108 -11.69 -1.29 -17.50
C VAL A 108 -13.03 -0.89 -18.09
N GLN A 109 -13.22 0.38 -18.51
CA GLN A 109 -14.49 0.93 -19.00
C GLN A 109 -14.26 2.08 -19.98
N ASP A 110 -15.30 2.39 -20.74
CA ASP A 110 -15.32 3.55 -21.63
C ASP A 110 -15.13 4.85 -20.82
N TYR A 111 -14.38 5.78 -21.36
CA TYR A 111 -14.14 7.06 -20.71
C TYR A 111 -13.93 8.21 -21.69
N TRP A 112 -14.01 9.42 -21.18
CA TRP A 112 -13.77 10.62 -21.95
C TRP A 112 -12.35 11.14 -21.74
N LYS A 113 -11.64 11.38 -22.86
CA LYS A 113 -10.29 11.94 -22.88
C LYS A 113 -10.30 13.30 -23.55
N ASN A 114 -9.57 14.26 -22.97
CA ASN A 114 -9.32 15.52 -23.66
C ASN A 114 -8.28 15.29 -24.75
N ALA A 115 -8.55 15.78 -25.93
CA ALA A 115 -7.68 15.68 -27.10
C ALA A 115 -7.64 17.03 -27.82
N LYS A 116 -6.70 17.18 -28.73
CA LYS A 116 -6.64 18.34 -29.62
C LYS A 116 -6.86 17.90 -31.05
N THR A 117 -7.64 18.67 -31.79
CA THR A 117 -7.76 18.51 -33.24
C THR A 117 -6.45 18.92 -33.92
N PRO A 118 -6.22 18.53 -35.18
CA PRO A 118 -5.05 19.00 -35.94
C PRO A 118 -4.92 20.53 -35.98
N ASP A 119 -6.04 21.23 -35.90
CA ASP A 119 -6.11 22.71 -35.89
C ASP A 119 -5.89 23.30 -34.49
N GLY A 120 -5.55 22.46 -33.48
CA GLY A 120 -5.24 22.88 -32.12
C GLY A 120 -6.44 23.14 -31.20
N GLN A 121 -7.68 22.87 -31.63
CA GLN A 121 -8.88 23.04 -30.79
C GLN A 121 -9.00 21.91 -29.77
N ASP A 122 -9.35 22.26 -28.53
CA ASP A 122 -9.63 21.29 -27.48
C ASP A 122 -10.97 20.57 -27.74
N ILE A 123 -10.92 19.25 -27.79
CA ILE A 123 -12.10 18.39 -27.93
C ILE A 123 -12.13 17.33 -26.82
N ARG A 124 -13.32 16.83 -26.52
CA ARG A 124 -13.50 15.63 -25.71
C ARG A 124 -13.81 14.45 -26.63
N MET A 125 -13.02 13.40 -26.50
CA MET A 125 -13.16 12.18 -27.29
C MET A 125 -13.54 11.04 -26.37
N GLN A 126 -14.56 10.27 -26.75
CA GLN A 126 -14.90 9.04 -26.06
C GLN A 126 -13.97 7.92 -26.49
N ILE A 127 -13.31 7.29 -25.53
CA ILE A 127 -12.50 6.09 -25.71
C ILE A 127 -13.41 4.89 -25.47
N LYS A 128 -13.61 4.08 -26.50
CA LYS A 128 -14.37 2.82 -26.43
C LYS A 128 -13.42 1.66 -26.25
N VAL A 129 -13.57 0.94 -25.16
CA VAL A 129 -12.67 -0.16 -24.83
C VAL A 129 -12.99 -1.41 -25.61
N GLY A 130 -11.96 -2.10 -26.10
CA GLY A 130 -12.09 -3.30 -26.92
C GLY A 130 -12.64 -3.07 -28.33
N GLU A 131 -12.79 -1.81 -28.75
CA GLU A 131 -13.15 -1.44 -30.12
C GLU A 131 -11.94 -0.81 -30.82
N TYR A 132 -11.75 -1.17 -32.09
CA TYR A 132 -10.72 -0.52 -32.89
C TYR A 132 -11.13 0.93 -33.18
N LYS A 133 -10.13 1.77 -33.30
CA LYS A 133 -10.35 3.18 -33.60
C LYS A 133 -11.07 3.39 -34.92
N SER A 134 -11.97 4.33 -34.96
CA SER A 134 -12.82 4.63 -36.13
C SER A 134 -12.40 5.87 -36.91
N ARG A 135 -11.31 6.55 -36.51
CA ARG A 135 -10.91 7.85 -37.06
C ARG A 135 -9.61 7.77 -37.87
N PRO A 136 -9.50 8.60 -38.96
CA PRO A 136 -8.42 8.49 -39.95
C PRO A 136 -7.02 8.95 -39.48
N ASN A 137 -6.88 9.56 -38.30
CA ASN A 137 -5.56 9.91 -37.73
C ASN A 137 -4.78 8.69 -37.25
N SER A 138 -5.24 7.56 -37.61
CA SER A 138 -4.80 6.32 -37.08
C SER A 138 -4.79 5.35 -38.21
N VAL A 139 -3.73 4.61 -38.25
CA VAL A 139 -3.46 3.54 -39.18
C VAL A 139 -4.70 2.71 -39.40
N LEU A 140 -5.22 2.73 -40.62
CA LEU A 140 -6.22 1.80 -41.07
C LEU A 140 -5.60 0.40 -41.11
N THR A 141 -6.03 -0.45 -40.21
CA THR A 141 -6.02 -1.86 -40.43
C THR A 141 -7.17 -2.17 -41.38
N ALA A 142 -6.98 -1.89 -42.66
CA ALA A 142 -8.02 -2.13 -43.67
C ALA A 142 -8.04 -3.57 -44.17
N THR A 143 -7.22 -4.44 -43.62
CA THR A 143 -7.20 -5.84 -44.00
C THR A 143 -7.33 -6.66 -42.74
N GLY A 144 -8.39 -7.44 -42.60
CA GLY A 144 -8.58 -8.45 -41.57
C GLY A 144 -7.53 -9.55 -41.64
N GLU A 145 -6.27 -9.17 -41.70
CA GLU A 145 -5.18 -10.14 -41.65
C GLU A 145 -5.02 -10.62 -40.22
N VAL A 146 -5.36 -11.89 -40.07
CA VAL A 146 -4.99 -12.67 -38.90
C VAL A 146 -3.47 -12.69 -38.85
N PHE A 147 -2.87 -12.13 -37.80
CA PHE A 147 -1.45 -12.34 -37.53
C PHE A 147 -1.23 -13.85 -37.30
N SER A 148 -0.85 -14.59 -38.33
CA SER A 148 -0.35 -15.95 -38.20
C SER A 148 1.02 -15.86 -37.55
N TYR A 149 1.14 -16.26 -36.33
CA TYR A 149 2.45 -16.42 -35.70
C TYR A 149 3.09 -17.69 -36.21
N ALA A 150 4.42 -17.61 -36.40
CA ALA A 150 5.20 -18.82 -36.59
C ALA A 150 4.92 -19.80 -35.44
N SER A 151 4.61 -21.04 -35.77
CA SER A 151 4.47 -22.10 -34.77
C SER A 151 5.80 -22.30 -34.05
N PRO A 152 5.81 -22.88 -32.81
CA PRO A 152 7.05 -23.26 -32.15
C PRO A 152 8.00 -24.04 -33.06
N GLU A 153 7.45 -24.88 -33.93
CA GLU A 153 8.21 -25.67 -34.90
C GLU A 153 8.80 -24.82 -36.05
N GLU A 154 8.16 -23.72 -36.44
CA GLU A 154 8.69 -22.79 -37.42
C GLU A 154 9.77 -21.88 -36.83
N ALA A 155 9.67 -21.53 -35.56
CA ALA A 155 10.75 -20.86 -34.83
C ALA A 155 11.96 -21.79 -34.63
N ASP A 156 11.74 -23.08 -34.39
CA ASP A 156 12.80 -24.09 -34.34
C ASP A 156 13.46 -24.35 -35.68
N LYS A 157 12.77 -24.06 -36.80
CA LYS A 157 13.33 -24.10 -38.14
C LYS A 157 14.31 -22.96 -38.47
N GLY A 158 14.59 -22.07 -37.48
CA GLY A 158 15.65 -21.09 -37.58
C GLY A 158 15.29 -19.81 -38.34
N ILE A 159 14.00 -19.52 -38.55
CA ILE A 159 13.56 -18.33 -39.27
C ILE A 159 13.64 -17.09 -38.35
N LEU A 160 13.13 -17.19 -37.12
CA LEU A 160 13.15 -16.12 -36.12
C LEU A 160 13.39 -16.69 -34.72
N THR A 161 14.21 -16.01 -33.92
CA THR A 161 14.29 -16.31 -32.49
C THR A 161 13.08 -15.70 -31.75
N PRO A 162 12.69 -16.23 -30.59
CA PRO A 162 11.56 -15.67 -29.83
C PRO A 162 11.69 -14.19 -29.49
N VAL A 163 12.89 -13.68 -29.27
CA VAL A 163 13.11 -12.25 -29.01
C VAL A 163 12.94 -11.40 -30.27
N GLU A 164 13.37 -11.91 -31.43
CA GLU A 164 13.14 -11.25 -32.72
C GLU A 164 11.66 -11.22 -33.08
N LEU A 165 10.96 -12.33 -32.87
CA LEU A 165 9.50 -12.39 -33.03
C LEU A 165 8.77 -11.42 -32.10
N ALA A 166 9.15 -11.38 -30.84
CA ALA A 166 8.57 -10.46 -29.87
C ALA A 166 8.82 -8.99 -30.24
N ALA A 167 10.03 -8.67 -30.71
CA ALA A 167 10.38 -7.33 -31.16
C ALA A 167 9.56 -6.90 -32.38
N LEU A 168 9.46 -7.79 -33.36
CA LEU A 168 8.72 -7.53 -34.60
C LEU A 168 7.23 -7.34 -34.32
N LEU A 169 6.64 -8.19 -33.47
CA LEU A 169 5.26 -8.07 -33.06
C LEU A 169 5.01 -6.73 -32.34
N HIS A 170 5.84 -6.39 -31.35
CA HIS A 170 5.71 -5.14 -30.62
C HIS A 170 5.78 -3.94 -31.54
N TYR A 171 6.81 -3.88 -32.39
CA TYR A 171 7.04 -2.74 -33.27
C TYR A 171 5.88 -2.56 -34.26
N ARG A 172 5.52 -3.61 -34.98
CA ARG A 172 4.40 -3.57 -35.94
C ARG A 172 3.09 -3.18 -35.27
N TYR A 173 2.82 -3.75 -34.08
CA TYR A 173 1.61 -3.42 -33.30
C TYR A 173 1.57 -1.94 -32.92
N ILE A 174 2.67 -1.36 -32.44
CA ILE A 174 2.75 0.07 -32.11
C ILE A 174 2.54 0.93 -33.35
N ARG A 175 3.06 0.55 -34.49
CA ARG A 175 2.88 1.30 -35.75
C ARG A 175 1.44 1.19 -36.29
N ILE A 176 0.81 0.04 -36.20
CA ILE A 176 -0.62 -0.14 -36.50
C ILE A 176 -1.49 0.65 -35.55
N HIS A 177 -1.13 0.67 -34.27
CA HIS A 177 -1.83 1.43 -33.23
C HIS A 177 -3.33 1.24 -33.24
N PRO A 178 -3.87 0.03 -33.07
CA PRO A 178 -5.24 -0.33 -33.45
C PRO A 178 -6.32 0.29 -32.55
N PHE A 179 -6.01 0.70 -31.35
CA PHE A 179 -6.95 1.27 -30.40
C PHE A 179 -6.74 2.77 -30.20
N GLU A 180 -7.74 3.45 -29.65
CA GLU A 180 -7.63 4.85 -29.25
C GLU A 180 -6.72 5.06 -28.04
N ASP A 181 -6.60 4.05 -27.16
CA ASP A 181 -5.71 4.07 -26.00
C ASP A 181 -5.28 2.65 -25.59
N GLY A 182 -4.25 2.53 -24.72
CA GLY A 182 -3.75 1.27 -24.19
C GLY A 182 -2.78 0.51 -25.10
N ASN A 183 -2.45 1.02 -26.28
CA ASN A 183 -1.61 0.31 -27.25
C ASN A 183 -0.20 0.00 -26.71
N GLY A 184 0.43 0.93 -26.00
CA GLY A 184 1.76 0.70 -25.41
C GLY A 184 1.75 -0.42 -24.39
N ARG A 185 0.76 -0.45 -23.49
CA ARG A 185 0.60 -1.51 -22.48
C ARG A 185 0.37 -2.87 -23.13
N ILE A 186 -0.48 -2.94 -24.16
CA ILE A 186 -0.74 -4.18 -24.90
C ILE A 186 0.52 -4.64 -25.63
N ALA A 187 1.24 -3.75 -26.30
CA ALA A 187 2.48 -4.12 -27.00
C ALA A 187 3.49 -4.79 -26.05
N ARG A 188 3.67 -4.23 -24.84
CA ARG A 188 4.55 -4.82 -23.82
C ARG A 188 4.01 -6.14 -23.24
N LEU A 189 2.69 -6.28 -23.13
CA LEU A 189 2.07 -7.58 -22.78
C LEU A 189 2.31 -8.62 -23.88
N LEU A 190 2.15 -8.25 -25.15
CA LEU A 190 2.37 -9.16 -26.27
C LEU A 190 3.82 -9.62 -26.39
N VAL A 191 4.81 -8.77 -26.06
CA VAL A 191 6.20 -9.22 -25.93
C VAL A 191 6.31 -10.38 -24.93
N ASN A 192 5.73 -10.21 -23.76
CA ASN A 192 5.77 -11.22 -22.71
C ASN A 192 4.91 -12.44 -23.03
N PHE A 193 3.82 -12.29 -23.80
CA PHE A 193 3.08 -13.41 -24.35
C PHE A 193 3.98 -14.32 -25.22
N VAL A 194 4.71 -13.74 -26.17
CA VAL A 194 5.64 -14.50 -27.02
C VAL A 194 6.70 -15.19 -26.18
N LEU A 195 7.36 -14.46 -25.30
CA LEU A 195 8.43 -15.02 -24.45
C LEU A 195 7.93 -16.19 -23.60
N HIS A 196 6.78 -16.04 -22.94
CA HIS A 196 6.18 -17.12 -22.16
C HIS A 196 5.83 -18.35 -23.00
N ARG A 197 5.30 -18.15 -24.21
CA ARG A 197 4.95 -19.25 -25.13
C ARG A 197 6.15 -20.14 -25.47
N TYR A 198 7.33 -19.53 -25.59
CA TYR A 198 8.59 -20.23 -25.85
C TYR A 198 9.36 -20.61 -24.56
N GLY A 199 8.78 -20.44 -23.38
CA GLY A 199 9.38 -20.83 -22.10
C GLY A 199 10.47 -19.90 -21.59
N TYR A 200 10.55 -18.69 -22.14
CA TYR A 200 11.44 -17.65 -21.64
C TYR A 200 10.85 -16.90 -20.46
N PRO A 201 11.69 -16.37 -19.57
CA PRO A 201 11.23 -15.45 -18.54
C PRO A 201 10.69 -14.16 -19.16
N MET A 202 9.76 -13.51 -18.44
CA MET A 202 9.24 -12.21 -18.86
C MET A 202 10.31 -11.12 -18.76
N ILE A 203 10.19 -10.10 -19.60
CA ILE A 203 11.04 -8.91 -19.56
C ILE A 203 10.28 -7.71 -19.00
N VAL A 204 11.06 -6.73 -18.54
CA VAL A 204 10.55 -5.44 -18.08
C VAL A 204 11.29 -4.34 -18.83
N ILE A 205 10.54 -3.43 -19.46
CA ILE A 205 11.06 -2.16 -19.96
C ILE A 205 10.90 -1.15 -18.84
N HIS A 206 12.00 -0.65 -18.31
CA HIS A 206 11.98 0.25 -17.14
C HIS A 206 11.49 1.64 -17.52
N SER A 207 10.66 2.23 -16.68
CA SER A 207 10.13 3.58 -16.89
C SER A 207 11.21 4.67 -16.81
N GLU A 208 12.26 4.41 -16.07
CA GLU A 208 13.46 5.27 -16.00
C GLU A 208 14.20 5.35 -17.35
N ASP A 209 14.11 4.29 -18.16
CA ASP A 209 14.70 4.19 -19.49
C ASP A 209 13.75 4.64 -20.63
N LYS A 210 12.64 5.30 -20.29
CA LYS A 210 11.60 5.74 -21.24
C LYS A 210 12.18 6.50 -22.44
N SER A 211 13.06 7.44 -22.20
CA SER A 211 13.65 8.27 -23.25
C SER A 211 14.45 7.44 -24.23
N ASN A 212 15.27 6.52 -23.76
CA ASN A 212 16.06 5.63 -24.60
C ASN A 212 15.15 4.66 -25.39
N TYR A 213 14.17 4.06 -24.73
CA TYR A 213 13.18 3.19 -25.37
C TYR A 213 12.45 3.88 -26.52
N LEU A 214 11.98 5.11 -26.33
CA LEU A 214 11.31 5.90 -27.37
C LEU A 214 12.27 6.33 -28.48
N ASN A 215 13.50 6.69 -28.16
CA ASN A 215 14.52 7.06 -29.16
C ASN A 215 14.88 5.86 -30.06
N ILE A 216 14.98 4.66 -29.49
CA ILE A 216 15.25 3.45 -30.25
C ILE A 216 14.08 3.13 -31.20
N LEU A 217 12.82 3.27 -30.74
CA LEU A 217 11.66 3.10 -31.62
C LEU A 217 11.68 4.14 -32.76
N HIS A 218 12.02 5.39 -32.46
CA HIS A 218 12.12 6.44 -33.48
C HIS A 218 13.24 6.15 -34.50
N GLN A 219 14.39 5.60 -34.08
CA GLN A 219 15.41 5.15 -35.01
C GLN A 219 14.86 4.07 -35.96
N CYS A 220 14.11 3.11 -35.44
CA CYS A 220 13.45 2.09 -36.27
C CYS A 220 12.39 2.72 -37.21
N ASP A 221 11.70 3.79 -36.78
CA ASP A 221 10.74 4.50 -37.64
C ASP A 221 11.43 5.17 -38.84
N VAL A 222 12.62 5.69 -38.66
CA VAL A 222 13.41 6.28 -39.77
C VAL A 222 13.83 5.19 -40.79
N GLU A 223 14.25 4.04 -40.31
CA GLU A 223 14.69 2.93 -41.20
C GLU A 223 13.49 2.25 -41.92
N ALA A 224 12.39 2.00 -41.20
CA ALA A 224 11.21 1.34 -41.74
C ALA A 224 10.36 2.25 -42.65
N GLY A 225 10.48 3.56 -42.51
CA GLY A 225 9.61 4.56 -43.11
C GLY A 225 8.62 5.18 -42.13
N LEU A 226 8.31 6.45 -42.40
CA LEU A 226 7.53 7.28 -41.42
C LEU A 226 6.02 7.05 -41.55
N THR A 227 5.52 6.43 -42.61
CA THR A 227 4.09 6.14 -42.72
C THR A 227 3.70 4.94 -41.84
N PRO A 228 2.50 4.91 -41.32
CA PRO A 228 2.04 3.78 -40.53
C PRO A 228 2.07 2.44 -41.24
N SER A 229 1.76 2.45 -42.54
CA SER A 229 1.82 1.24 -43.41
C SER A 229 3.24 0.71 -43.55
N ASP A 230 4.25 1.59 -43.64
CA ASP A 230 5.66 1.15 -43.72
C ASP A 230 6.04 0.39 -42.46
N GLY A 231 5.71 1.01 -41.27
CA GLY A 231 5.99 0.37 -39.98
C GLY A 231 5.21 -0.93 -39.74
N ALA A 232 3.98 -1.06 -40.25
CA ALA A 232 3.21 -2.30 -40.17
C ALA A 232 3.87 -3.45 -40.99
N ASN A 233 4.63 -3.12 -42.03
CA ASN A 233 5.34 -4.06 -42.88
C ASN A 233 6.86 -4.12 -42.60
N ALA A 234 7.33 -3.48 -41.52
CA ALA A 234 8.74 -3.47 -41.19
C ALA A 234 9.35 -4.85 -41.08
N THR A 235 10.57 -5.00 -41.58
CA THR A 235 11.38 -6.22 -41.50
C THR A 235 12.25 -6.23 -40.25
N LEU A 236 12.89 -7.35 -39.93
CA LEU A 236 13.86 -7.41 -38.82
C LEU A 236 15.03 -6.44 -39.00
N ASN A 237 15.48 -6.25 -40.25
CA ASN A 237 16.60 -5.34 -40.52
C ASN A 237 16.27 -3.89 -40.15
N ASP A 238 15.02 -3.49 -40.40
CA ASP A 238 14.55 -2.13 -40.09
C ASP A 238 14.45 -1.87 -38.58
N ILE A 239 14.34 -2.93 -37.76
CA ILE A 239 14.16 -2.83 -36.32
C ILE A 239 15.31 -3.42 -35.50
N LEU A 240 16.46 -3.64 -36.11
CA LEU A 240 17.64 -4.17 -35.39
C LEU A 240 18.00 -3.43 -34.08
N PRO A 241 17.93 -2.10 -34.00
CA PRO A 241 18.14 -1.39 -32.76
C PRO A 241 17.19 -1.84 -31.65
N PHE A 242 15.93 -2.05 -31.98
CA PHE A 242 14.91 -2.49 -31.03
C PHE A 242 15.05 -3.97 -30.64
N VAL A 243 15.43 -4.84 -31.59
CA VAL A 243 15.78 -6.24 -31.31
C VAL A 243 16.93 -6.32 -30.30
N ASN A 244 17.96 -5.52 -30.50
CA ASN A 244 19.10 -5.45 -29.56
C ASN A 244 18.68 -4.95 -28.18
N TYR A 245 17.81 -3.96 -28.12
CA TYR A 245 17.27 -3.44 -26.87
C TYR A 245 16.49 -4.51 -26.10
N LEU A 246 15.54 -5.19 -26.73
CA LEU A 246 14.79 -6.27 -26.09
C LEU A 246 15.69 -7.47 -25.72
N SER A 247 16.73 -7.73 -26.52
CA SER A 247 17.73 -8.75 -26.19
C SER A 247 18.48 -8.41 -24.90
N SER A 248 18.81 -7.16 -24.67
CA SER A 248 19.43 -6.71 -23.41
C SER A 248 18.48 -6.87 -22.23
N CYS A 249 17.19 -6.53 -22.38
CA CYS A 249 16.17 -6.78 -21.36
C CYS A 249 16.03 -8.28 -21.05
N LEU A 250 16.07 -9.13 -22.07
CA LEU A 250 15.96 -10.59 -21.90
C LEU A 250 17.20 -11.20 -21.23
N ILE A 251 18.40 -10.71 -21.56
CA ILE A 251 19.64 -11.12 -20.89
C ILE A 251 19.57 -10.79 -19.40
N ARG A 252 19.12 -9.57 -19.04
CA ARG A 252 18.90 -9.19 -17.64
C ARG A 252 17.94 -10.18 -16.97
N SER A 253 16.78 -10.44 -17.57
CA SER A 253 15.77 -11.32 -17.00
C SER A 253 16.26 -12.76 -16.81
N LEU A 254 16.97 -13.33 -17.80
CA LEU A 254 17.57 -14.65 -17.70
C LEU A 254 18.62 -14.72 -16.61
N THR A 255 19.46 -13.70 -16.51
CA THR A 255 20.50 -13.63 -15.45
C THR A 255 19.88 -13.64 -14.06
N LEU A 256 18.84 -12.83 -13.83
CA LEU A 256 18.12 -12.79 -12.55
C LEU A 256 17.35 -14.08 -12.28
N ALA A 257 16.74 -14.68 -13.31
CA ALA A 257 16.05 -15.96 -13.20
C ALA A 257 17.01 -17.10 -12.80
N ILE A 258 18.21 -17.14 -13.38
CA ILE A 258 19.27 -18.11 -13.03
C ILE A 258 19.74 -17.88 -11.59
N LYS A 259 19.97 -16.64 -11.17
CA LYS A 259 20.31 -16.33 -9.79
C LYS A 259 19.23 -16.79 -8.82
N ALA A 260 17.96 -16.51 -9.14
CA ALA A 260 16.83 -17.00 -8.35
C ALA A 260 16.83 -18.51 -8.21
N ALA A 261 17.02 -19.24 -9.33
CA ALA A 261 17.04 -20.69 -9.36
C ALA A 261 18.19 -21.31 -8.53
N LYS A 262 19.29 -20.58 -8.40
CA LYS A 262 20.44 -20.95 -7.54
C LYS A 262 20.26 -20.55 -6.08
N GLY A 263 19.15 -19.91 -5.71
CA GLY A 263 18.93 -19.37 -4.37
C GLY A 263 19.71 -18.09 -4.06
N GLU A 264 20.35 -17.48 -5.06
CA GLU A 264 21.11 -16.25 -4.91
C GLU A 264 20.19 -15.03 -4.81
N SER A 265 20.72 -13.88 -4.35
CA SER A 265 19.99 -12.63 -4.33
C SER A 265 19.68 -12.14 -5.76
N ILE A 266 18.43 -11.73 -5.97
CA ILE A 266 17.96 -11.11 -7.22
C ILE A 266 17.76 -9.59 -7.07
N GLU A 267 18.31 -9.01 -6.01
CA GLU A 267 18.29 -7.56 -5.81
C GLU A 267 19.30 -6.89 -6.72
N GLU A 268 18.92 -5.76 -7.27
CA GLU A 268 19.73 -4.95 -8.19
C GLU A 268 20.07 -3.61 -7.55
N GLU A 269 21.02 -2.94 -8.14
CA GLU A 269 21.39 -1.58 -7.76
C GLU A 269 20.13 -0.68 -7.84
N GLY A 270 19.87 0.09 -6.78
CA GLY A 270 18.64 0.90 -6.65
C GLY A 270 17.43 0.18 -5.98
N ASP A 271 17.41 -1.13 -5.86
CA ASP A 271 16.34 -1.83 -5.12
C ASP A 271 16.38 -1.50 -3.63
N PHE A 272 17.58 -1.26 -3.10
CA PHE A 272 17.77 -0.83 -1.72
C PHE A 272 17.19 0.58 -1.49
N ASP A 273 17.43 1.52 -2.41
CA ASP A 273 16.88 2.87 -2.35
C ASP A 273 15.35 2.87 -2.48
N LYS A 274 14.80 2.00 -3.35
CA LYS A 274 13.35 1.77 -3.44
C LYS A 274 12.78 1.24 -2.12
N LYS A 275 13.49 0.33 -1.44
CA LYS A 275 13.10 -0.17 -0.11
C LYS A 275 13.17 0.92 0.95
N ILE A 276 14.23 1.74 0.97
CA ILE A 276 14.35 2.90 1.87
C ILE A 276 13.21 3.89 1.61
N ALA A 277 12.96 4.26 0.36
CA ALA A 277 11.88 5.15 0.00
C ALA A 277 10.51 4.60 0.42
N MET A 278 10.30 3.29 0.32
CA MET A 278 9.11 2.62 0.84
C MET A 278 9.00 2.68 2.36
N LEU A 279 10.11 2.47 3.08
CA LEU A 279 10.14 2.59 4.53
C LEU A 279 9.91 4.05 4.96
N GLN A 280 10.57 5.00 4.31
CA GLN A 280 10.37 6.43 4.57
C GLN A 280 8.94 6.86 4.31
N ARG A 281 8.30 6.36 3.24
CA ARG A 281 6.88 6.60 2.97
C ARG A 281 5.95 5.91 3.95
N ARG A 282 6.19 4.66 4.31
CA ARG A 282 5.44 4.02 5.40
C ARG A 282 5.55 4.83 6.70
N TYR A 283 6.68 5.47 6.94
CA TYR A 283 6.86 6.40 8.06
C TYR A 283 6.14 7.73 7.80
N SER A 284 6.14 8.29 6.59
CA SER A 284 5.47 9.55 6.27
C SER A 284 3.96 9.35 6.07
N ASP A 285 3.51 8.25 5.49
CA ASP A 285 2.09 7.92 5.36
C ASP A 285 1.49 7.58 6.74
N LYS A 286 2.23 6.84 7.59
CA LYS A 286 1.92 6.74 9.01
C LYS A 286 2.05 8.07 9.75
N ALA A 287 2.83 9.04 9.27
CA ALA A 287 2.91 10.38 9.83
C ALA A 287 1.84 11.33 9.28
N ILE A 288 1.19 10.98 8.17
CA ILE A 288 0.04 11.70 7.58
C ILE A 288 -1.27 11.08 8.06
N GLU A 289 -1.37 9.75 8.23
CA GLU A 289 -2.39 9.06 9.04
C GLU A 289 -2.20 9.24 10.55
N LYS A 290 -1.01 9.56 10.99
CA LYS A 290 -0.77 10.24 12.25
C LYS A 290 -1.38 11.62 12.11
N SER A 291 -2.73 11.68 12.21
CA SER A 291 -3.34 12.91 12.67
C SER A 291 -2.49 13.33 13.85
N SER A 292 -1.71 14.38 13.65
CA SER A 292 -0.86 14.90 14.71
C SER A 292 -1.74 14.96 15.94
N ARG A 293 -1.38 14.24 17.00
CA ARG A 293 -2.10 14.22 18.25
C ARG A 293 -2.53 15.66 18.55
N SER A 294 -3.78 16.00 18.22
CA SER A 294 -4.28 17.33 18.45
C SER A 294 -4.65 17.44 19.93
N VAL A 295 -4.51 18.62 20.49
CA VAL A 295 -4.95 18.89 21.86
C VAL A 295 -6.44 18.57 22.03
N GLU A 296 -7.25 18.82 20.99
CA GLU A 296 -8.68 18.53 21.03
C GLU A 296 -8.99 17.04 21.00
N GLN A 297 -8.26 16.26 20.18
CA GLN A 297 -8.42 14.81 20.11
C GLN A 297 -7.99 14.14 21.42
N ALA A 298 -6.83 14.55 21.98
CA ALA A 298 -6.38 14.06 23.28
C ALA A 298 -7.39 14.41 24.39
N ARG A 299 -7.99 15.60 24.31
CA ARG A 299 -9.01 16.06 25.24
C ARG A 299 -10.30 15.26 25.12
N SER A 300 -10.76 14.98 23.91
CA SER A 300 -11.95 14.18 23.67
C SER A 300 -11.80 12.78 24.25
N ALA A 301 -10.69 12.10 23.92
CA ALA A 301 -10.39 10.76 24.41
C ALA A 301 -10.39 10.68 25.94
N PHE A 302 -9.72 11.64 26.57
CA PHE A 302 -9.63 11.73 28.01
C PHE A 302 -10.99 11.97 28.69
N PHE A 303 -11.75 12.92 28.15
CA PHE A 303 -12.99 13.36 28.72
C PHE A 303 -14.08 12.31 28.71
N GLU A 304 -14.29 11.72 27.54
CA GLU A 304 -15.39 10.78 27.37
C GLU A 304 -15.22 9.51 28.21
N LEU A 305 -14.01 8.96 28.27
CA LEU A 305 -13.74 7.77 29.07
C LEU A 305 -13.80 8.04 30.57
N ALA A 306 -13.25 9.15 31.01
CA ALA A 306 -13.26 9.48 32.43
C ALA A 306 -14.67 9.78 32.94
N VAL A 307 -15.46 10.55 32.20
CA VAL A 307 -16.88 10.82 32.53
C VAL A 307 -17.68 9.52 32.53
N TYR A 308 -17.45 8.64 31.53
CA TYR A 308 -18.15 7.39 31.47
C TYR A 308 -17.91 6.49 32.67
N VAL A 309 -16.65 6.35 33.10
CA VAL A 309 -16.30 5.57 34.29
C VAL A 309 -16.90 6.20 35.56
N GLU A 310 -16.78 7.51 35.73
CA GLU A 310 -17.38 8.22 36.88
C GLU A 310 -18.87 7.94 36.98
N GLN A 311 -19.61 8.01 35.88
CA GLN A 311 -21.04 7.69 35.82
C GLN A 311 -21.34 6.25 36.23
N LYS A 312 -20.58 5.29 35.73
CA LYS A 312 -20.76 3.85 36.01
C LYS A 312 -20.55 3.51 37.48
N ILE A 313 -19.51 4.06 38.10
CA ILE A 313 -19.15 3.77 39.50
C ILE A 313 -19.83 4.72 40.49
N SER A 314 -20.68 5.60 40.01
CA SER A 314 -21.33 6.62 40.82
C SER A 314 -22.05 6.05 42.05
N GLY A 315 -22.63 4.85 41.94
CA GLY A 315 -23.31 4.17 43.05
C GLY A 315 -22.39 3.77 44.22
N LEU A 316 -21.10 3.57 43.96
CA LEU A 316 -20.12 3.13 44.96
C LEU A 316 -19.87 4.21 46.05
N GLN A 317 -20.06 5.46 45.71
CA GLN A 317 -19.85 6.57 46.66
C GLN A 317 -20.66 6.43 47.95
N LYS A 318 -21.83 5.78 47.88
CA LYS A 318 -22.70 5.58 49.04
C LYS A 318 -22.16 4.55 50.03
N LEU A 319 -21.22 3.73 49.60
CA LEU A 319 -20.60 2.65 50.36
C LEU A 319 -19.36 3.11 51.12
N PHE A 320 -18.86 4.31 50.86
CA PHE A 320 -17.63 4.83 51.45
C PHE A 320 -17.83 6.20 52.14
N ASP A 321 -17.10 6.44 53.20
CA ASP A 321 -17.15 7.73 53.93
C ASP A 321 -16.65 8.88 53.07
N ARG A 322 -15.68 8.62 52.22
CA ARG A 322 -15.07 9.63 51.36
C ARG A 322 -14.70 9.02 49.98
N THR A 323 -15.04 9.76 48.96
CA THR A 323 -14.60 9.46 47.58
C THR A 323 -13.99 10.71 46.98
N PHE A 324 -12.83 10.57 46.33
CA PHE A 324 -12.21 11.66 45.60
C PHE A 324 -11.43 11.15 44.40
N ILE A 325 -11.33 11.98 43.38
CA ILE A 325 -10.59 11.67 42.15
C ILE A 325 -9.38 12.59 42.07
N THR A 326 -8.23 12.02 41.79
CA THR A 326 -7.01 12.79 41.51
C THR A 326 -6.49 12.43 40.15
N ASN A 327 -5.76 13.34 39.50
CA ASN A 327 -5.08 13.05 38.25
C ASN A 327 -3.60 13.39 38.34
N THR A 328 -2.79 12.58 37.68
CA THR A 328 -1.34 12.77 37.64
C THR A 328 -0.88 12.71 36.20
N PRO A 329 -0.41 13.81 35.61
CA PRO A 329 0.24 13.76 34.29
C PRO A 329 1.62 13.13 34.42
N THR A 330 1.97 12.24 33.50
CA THR A 330 3.27 11.57 33.46
C THR A 330 4.04 11.94 32.21
N TRP A 331 5.37 11.95 32.34
CA TRP A 331 6.30 12.24 31.27
C TRP A 331 7.05 10.97 30.88
N ASN A 332 7.40 10.83 29.61
CA ASN A 332 8.29 9.75 29.20
C ASN A 332 9.70 9.99 29.79
N MET A 333 10.20 9.06 30.58
CA MET A 333 11.53 9.15 31.19
C MET A 333 12.68 9.28 30.18
N ALA A 334 12.52 8.77 28.97
CA ALA A 334 13.53 8.87 27.90
C ALA A 334 13.83 10.32 27.49
N ARG A 335 12.87 11.24 27.61
CA ARG A 335 13.08 12.68 27.35
C ARG A 335 13.83 13.42 28.46
N LYS A 336 13.84 12.89 29.68
CA LYS A 336 14.58 13.50 30.81
C LYS A 336 16.09 13.50 30.64
N ILE A 337 16.64 12.65 29.78
CA ILE A 337 18.09 12.46 29.62
C ILE A 337 18.70 13.50 28.64
N ASN A 338 17.90 14.10 27.76
CA ASN A 338 18.42 14.91 26.66
C ASN A 338 18.17 16.43 26.72
N THR A 339 17.52 16.96 27.76
CA THR A 339 17.40 18.40 27.93
C THR A 339 17.55 18.80 29.40
N PRO A 340 18.78 19.06 29.86
CA PRO A 340 18.96 19.76 31.13
C PRO A 340 18.73 21.26 30.86
N ASN A 341 17.52 21.72 30.93
CA ASN A 341 17.26 23.14 31.18
C ASN A 341 17.01 23.30 32.66
N PRO A 342 17.97 23.87 33.42
CA PRO A 342 17.84 24.01 34.89
C PRO A 342 16.73 24.94 35.33
N ASP A 343 16.14 25.72 34.41
CA ASP A 343 15.12 26.73 34.72
C ASP A 343 13.68 26.27 34.42
N GLU A 344 13.45 25.05 33.93
CA GLU A 344 12.11 24.52 33.86
C GLU A 344 11.67 23.99 35.22
N PRO A 345 10.59 24.57 35.80
CA PRO A 345 10.10 24.10 37.09
C PRO A 345 9.76 22.60 36.98
N ILE A 346 10.31 21.82 37.89
CA ILE A 346 9.84 20.46 38.15
C ILE A 346 8.38 20.60 38.49
N ILE A 347 7.48 20.25 37.58
CA ILE A 347 6.04 20.27 37.85
C ILE A 347 5.82 19.21 38.91
N GLN A 348 5.75 19.62 40.15
CA GLN A 348 5.21 18.80 41.23
C GLN A 348 3.82 18.35 40.78
N SER A 349 3.53 17.06 40.97
CA SER A 349 2.20 16.50 40.78
C SER A 349 1.17 17.42 41.43
N HIS A 350 0.41 18.18 40.63
CA HIS A 350 -0.69 18.95 41.13
C HIS A 350 -1.82 17.99 41.46
N ILE A 351 -1.89 17.62 42.74
CA ILE A 351 -3.01 16.84 43.27
C ILE A 351 -4.16 17.84 43.42
N LEU A 352 -5.14 17.75 42.53
CA LEU A 352 -6.37 18.51 42.64
C LEU A 352 -7.32 17.75 43.60
N TYR A 353 -7.38 18.19 44.83
CA TYR A 353 -8.37 17.68 45.78
C TYR A 353 -9.70 18.41 45.60
N THR A 354 -10.74 17.68 45.24
CA THR A 354 -12.10 18.19 45.35
C THR A 354 -12.82 17.49 46.50
N LYS A 355 -13.18 18.22 47.51
CA LYS A 355 -14.12 17.79 48.57
C LYS A 355 -15.52 18.09 48.07
N SER A 356 -16.17 17.17 47.42
CA SER A 356 -17.57 17.33 47.07
C SER A 356 -18.36 16.07 47.44
N LYS A 357 -19.57 16.26 47.87
CA LYS A 357 -20.55 15.19 48.11
C LYS A 357 -21.45 14.93 46.90
N GLU A 358 -21.25 15.66 45.82
CA GLU A 358 -22.09 15.60 44.61
C GLU A 358 -21.28 15.22 43.36
N TYR A 359 -21.90 14.48 42.44
CA TYR A 359 -21.31 14.05 41.17
C TYR A 359 -21.07 15.19 40.18
N GLY A 360 -20.03 15.07 39.38
CA GLY A 360 -19.55 16.09 38.44
C GLY A 360 -18.06 16.36 38.57
N PHE A 361 -17.32 15.46 39.23
CA PHE A 361 -15.91 15.61 39.55
C PHE A 361 -15.02 15.81 38.32
N VAL A 362 -15.25 15.05 37.24
CA VAL A 362 -14.41 15.12 36.03
C VAL A 362 -14.63 16.47 35.33
N GLU A 363 -15.88 16.96 35.28
CA GLU A 363 -16.18 18.30 34.76
C GLU A 363 -15.56 19.40 35.63
N ASP A 364 -15.56 19.23 36.92
CA ASP A 364 -14.94 20.16 37.87
C ASP A 364 -13.42 20.17 37.76
N ILE A 365 -12.77 19.01 37.60
CA ILE A 365 -11.33 18.91 37.34
C ILE A 365 -10.96 19.65 36.05
N ILE A 366 -11.74 19.52 35.02
CA ILE A 366 -11.53 20.21 33.74
C ILE A 366 -11.74 21.72 33.90
N ARG A 367 -12.76 22.13 34.62
CA ARG A 367 -13.01 23.53 34.91
C ARG A 367 -11.89 24.16 35.74
N LEU A 368 -11.36 23.43 36.74
CA LEU A 368 -10.24 23.83 37.56
C LEU A 368 -8.92 23.84 36.77
N SER A 369 -8.70 22.89 35.89
CA SER A 369 -7.52 22.88 35.01
C SER A 369 -7.48 24.11 34.10
N LYS A 370 -8.64 24.55 33.60
CA LYS A 370 -8.75 25.81 32.84
C LYS A 370 -8.43 27.05 33.67
N LYS A 371 -8.71 27.04 34.96
CA LYS A 371 -8.40 28.17 35.89
C LYS A 371 -6.95 28.20 36.33
N SER A 372 -6.31 27.04 36.48
CA SER A 372 -4.96 26.92 37.06
C SER A 372 -3.83 27.13 36.05
N GLN A 373 -4.11 27.47 34.79
CA GLN A 373 -3.17 27.54 33.68
C GLN A 373 -2.39 26.22 33.37
N VAL A 374 -2.71 25.13 34.06
CA VAL A 374 -2.16 23.81 33.79
C VAL A 374 -2.98 23.18 32.69
N ASP A 375 -2.45 23.23 31.49
CA ASP A 375 -3.08 22.62 30.32
C ASP A 375 -2.61 21.17 30.21
N TYR A 376 -3.37 20.25 30.78
CA TYR A 376 -3.12 18.82 30.76
C TYR A 376 -3.16 18.24 29.33
N PHE A 377 -3.72 18.98 28.39
CA PHE A 377 -3.84 18.60 26.98
C PHE A 377 -2.70 19.16 26.11
N LYS A 378 -1.70 19.83 26.71
CA LYS A 378 -0.49 20.18 25.95
C LYS A 378 0.22 18.91 25.52
N LEU A 379 0.61 18.87 24.26
CA LEU A 379 1.28 17.73 23.62
C LEU A 379 2.60 17.28 24.27
N LYS A 380 3.03 17.95 25.31
CA LYS A 380 4.23 17.62 26.07
C LYS A 380 4.05 16.50 27.09
N TYR A 381 2.83 16.13 27.44
CA TYR A 381 2.56 15.01 28.33
C TYR A 381 2.38 13.72 27.54
N ASP A 382 2.96 12.64 28.03
CA ASP A 382 2.90 11.34 27.38
C ASP A 382 1.75 10.47 27.91
N ALA A 383 1.30 10.73 29.13
CA ALA A 383 0.20 9.98 29.72
C ALA A 383 -0.51 10.80 30.83
N VAL A 384 -1.71 10.36 31.16
CA VAL A 384 -2.47 10.85 32.31
C VAL A 384 -3.04 9.65 33.08
N THR A 385 -2.92 9.68 34.40
CA THR A 385 -3.50 8.66 35.28
C THR A 385 -4.60 9.29 36.12
N PHE A 386 -5.77 8.68 36.10
CA PHE A 386 -6.84 8.97 37.02
C PHE A 386 -6.79 8.00 38.18
N HIS A 387 -6.75 8.54 39.38
CA HIS A 387 -6.83 7.79 40.62
C HIS A 387 -8.21 8.00 41.24
N PHE A 388 -9.01 6.95 41.28
CA PHE A 388 -10.27 6.91 41.99
C PHE A 388 -10.02 6.36 43.39
N ASN A 389 -10.23 7.20 44.42
CA ASN A 389 -9.93 6.84 45.80
C ASN A 389 -11.23 6.75 46.57
N HIS A 390 -11.61 5.54 46.97
CA HIS A 390 -12.72 5.27 47.84
C HIS A 390 -12.18 4.90 49.22
N CYS A 391 -12.41 5.74 50.19
CA CYS A 391 -11.82 5.61 51.51
C CYS A 391 -12.87 5.26 52.55
N ARG A 392 -12.53 4.33 53.43
CA ARG A 392 -13.32 3.88 54.56
C ARG A 392 -14.70 3.35 54.16
N TYR A 393 -14.73 2.10 53.76
CA TYR A 393 -15.97 1.38 53.57
C TYR A 393 -16.83 1.43 54.82
N ALA A 394 -18.11 1.74 54.67
CA ALA A 394 -19.05 1.99 55.78
C ALA A 394 -19.72 0.73 56.34
N GLY A 395 -19.35 -0.47 55.89
CA GLY A 395 -19.83 -1.76 56.37
C GLY A 395 -19.04 -2.28 57.58
N ASP A 396 -19.22 -3.58 57.87
CA ASP A 396 -18.62 -4.26 59.03
C ASP A 396 -17.07 -4.25 59.03
N ASN A 397 -16.44 -4.26 57.85
CA ASN A 397 -15.00 -4.17 57.67
C ASN A 397 -14.61 -2.85 57.05
N THR A 398 -13.77 -2.06 57.70
CA THR A 398 -13.30 -0.77 57.15
C THR A 398 -12.08 -0.99 56.27
N PHE A 399 -12.17 -0.68 55.01
CA PHE A 399 -11.07 -0.73 54.07
C PHE A 399 -11.12 0.42 53.06
N ASP A 400 -9.99 0.70 52.43
CA ASP A 400 -9.89 1.63 51.30
C ASP A 400 -9.91 0.85 49.98
N PHE A 401 -10.53 1.43 48.95
CA PHE A 401 -10.65 0.80 47.64
C PHE A 401 -10.23 1.78 46.53
N PRO A 402 -8.93 1.98 46.36
CA PRO A 402 -8.41 2.76 45.25
C PRO A 402 -8.31 1.93 43.98
N PHE A 403 -8.46 2.57 42.82
CA PHE A 403 -8.11 2.02 41.53
C PHE A 403 -7.68 3.15 40.59
N CYS A 404 -6.96 2.80 39.52
CA CYS A 404 -6.41 3.75 38.56
C CYS A 404 -6.83 3.42 37.13
N ILE A 405 -7.14 4.47 36.38
CA ILE A 405 -7.23 4.41 34.92
C ILE A 405 -6.04 5.14 34.34
N TYR A 406 -5.30 4.48 33.50
CA TYR A 406 -4.11 4.99 32.85
C TYR A 406 -4.37 5.20 31.36
N ILE A 407 -4.12 6.41 30.87
CA ILE A 407 -4.26 6.76 29.45
C ILE A 407 -2.91 7.24 28.95
N GLN A 408 -2.29 6.47 28.08
CA GLN A 408 -1.05 6.83 27.41
C GLN A 408 -1.35 7.40 26.03
N TYR A 409 -0.86 8.60 25.74
CA TYR A 409 -1.02 9.23 24.45
C TYR A 409 0.06 8.73 23.48
N LEU A 410 -0.40 8.04 22.44
CA LEU A 410 0.42 7.59 21.34
C LEU A 410 0.35 8.60 20.18
N SER A 411 1.12 8.36 19.15
CA SER A 411 1.13 9.23 17.97
C SER A 411 -0.12 9.13 17.11
N ASP A 412 -0.83 8.01 17.19
CA ASP A 412 -1.96 7.61 16.33
C ASP A 412 -3.23 7.28 17.12
N GLY A 413 -3.19 7.41 18.42
CA GLY A 413 -4.31 7.11 19.31
C GLY A 413 -3.90 7.17 20.77
N CYS A 414 -4.65 6.53 21.61
CA CYS A 414 -4.30 6.35 23.03
C CYS A 414 -4.36 4.86 23.41
N GLU A 415 -3.55 4.48 24.37
CA GLU A 415 -3.65 3.19 25.06
C GLU A 415 -4.28 3.41 26.42
N VAL A 416 -5.36 2.69 26.68
CA VAL A 416 -6.11 2.78 27.92
C VAL A 416 -5.93 1.49 28.70
N SER A 417 -5.57 1.59 29.96
CA SER A 417 -5.45 0.44 30.88
C SER A 417 -6.02 0.81 32.25
N CYS A 418 -6.35 -0.23 33.00
CA CYS A 418 -6.81 -0.11 34.37
C CYS A 418 -5.97 -1.05 35.24
N ASP A 419 -5.64 -0.67 36.47
CA ASP A 419 -4.88 -1.52 37.39
C ASP A 419 -5.62 -2.77 37.87
N ILE A 420 -6.89 -2.86 37.55
CA ILE A 420 -7.75 -4.01 37.88
C ILE A 420 -7.73 -5.06 36.79
N THR A 421 -7.50 -4.66 35.52
CA THR A 421 -7.44 -5.58 34.39
C THR A 421 -5.98 -5.84 33.99
N SER A 422 -5.68 -7.06 33.52
CA SER A 422 -4.36 -7.40 33.00
C SER A 422 -4.11 -6.85 31.60
N ASP A 423 -5.16 -6.42 30.90
CA ASP A 423 -5.15 -6.05 29.50
C ASP A 423 -5.20 -4.53 29.32
N SER A 424 -4.76 -4.07 28.16
CA SER A 424 -4.93 -2.70 27.69
C SER A 424 -5.63 -2.68 26.34
N VAL A 425 -6.31 -1.58 26.02
CA VAL A 425 -6.93 -1.35 24.71
C VAL A 425 -6.28 -0.18 24.01
N LYS A 426 -5.98 -0.32 22.71
CA LYS A 426 -5.50 0.77 21.86
C LYS A 426 -6.67 1.35 21.08
N LEU A 427 -6.93 2.62 21.27
CA LEU A 427 -8.02 3.37 20.67
C LEU A 427 -7.46 4.45 19.75
N SER A 428 -8.06 4.62 18.58
CA SER A 428 -7.76 5.76 17.72
C SER A 428 -8.31 7.06 18.33
N TYR A 429 -7.81 8.22 17.88
CA TYR A 429 -8.41 9.50 18.26
C TYR A 429 -9.75 9.79 17.56
N ASN A 430 -10.32 8.81 16.84
CA ASN A 430 -11.65 8.93 16.27
C ASN A 430 -12.71 8.86 17.38
N PRO A 431 -13.58 9.87 17.54
CA PRO A 431 -14.61 9.90 18.59
C PRO A 431 -15.57 8.70 18.57
N ASP A 432 -15.89 8.17 17.38
CA ASP A 432 -16.81 7.03 17.26
C ASP A 432 -16.18 5.74 17.79
N VAL A 433 -14.90 5.50 17.49
CA VAL A 433 -14.14 4.36 18.02
C VAL A 433 -13.96 4.46 19.53
N LEU A 434 -13.66 5.67 20.02
CA LEU A 434 -13.57 5.93 21.47
C LEU A 434 -14.89 5.67 22.18
N ALA A 435 -16.02 6.05 21.56
CA ALA A 435 -17.33 5.88 22.13
C ALA A 435 -17.75 4.39 22.23
N GLU A 436 -17.40 3.57 21.26
CA GLU A 436 -17.77 2.15 21.24
C GLU A 436 -16.73 1.27 21.95
N GLU A 437 -15.53 1.16 21.43
CA GLU A 437 -14.50 0.24 21.95
C GLU A 437 -13.99 0.64 23.32
N GLY A 438 -13.84 1.95 23.57
CA GLY A 438 -13.38 2.47 24.87
C GLY A 438 -14.39 2.20 25.97
N LYS A 439 -15.69 2.34 25.71
CA LYS A 439 -16.75 2.05 26.68
C LYS A 439 -16.88 0.55 26.96
N GLU A 440 -16.75 -0.28 25.94
CA GLU A 440 -16.76 -1.74 26.10
C GLU A 440 -15.65 -2.23 27.03
N TYR A 441 -14.42 -1.70 26.80
CA TYR A 441 -13.29 -1.99 27.68
C TYR A 441 -13.55 -1.50 29.12
N MET A 442 -14.08 -0.28 29.31
CA MET A 442 -14.38 0.27 30.63
C MET A 442 -15.50 -0.48 31.32
N ASP A 443 -16.49 -0.99 30.60
CA ASP A 443 -17.54 -1.86 31.17
C ASP A 443 -16.94 -3.16 31.73
N THR A 444 -16.00 -3.76 31.01
CA THR A 444 -15.28 -4.95 31.47
C THR A 444 -14.48 -4.63 32.73
N ALA A 445 -13.73 -3.53 32.76
CA ALA A 445 -12.97 -3.10 33.91
C ALA A 445 -13.87 -2.78 35.13
N CYS A 446 -15.00 -2.12 34.92
CA CYS A 446 -15.97 -1.85 35.98
C CYS A 446 -16.60 -3.12 36.55
N ASN A 447 -16.88 -4.13 35.73
CA ASN A 447 -17.40 -5.42 36.20
C ASN A 447 -16.37 -6.18 37.06
N GLU A 448 -15.09 -6.19 36.66
CA GLU A 448 -14.02 -6.77 37.48
C GLU A 448 -13.83 -6.00 38.79
N LEU A 449 -13.93 -4.66 38.74
CA LEU A 449 -13.91 -3.81 39.92
C LEU A 449 -14.99 -4.22 40.93
N LEU A 450 -16.23 -4.45 40.47
CA LEU A 450 -17.33 -4.86 41.34
C LEU A 450 -17.08 -6.20 42.00
N LYS A 451 -16.54 -7.17 41.27
CA LYS A 451 -16.18 -8.50 41.82
C LYS A 451 -15.14 -8.38 42.92
N LEU A 452 -14.06 -7.61 42.69
CA LEU A 452 -13.01 -7.37 43.69
C LEU A 452 -13.57 -6.65 44.91
N LEU A 453 -14.51 -5.73 44.75
CA LEU A 453 -15.17 -5.07 45.85
C LEU A 453 -16.03 -6.05 46.64
N GLU A 454 -16.81 -6.91 46.01
CA GLU A 454 -17.61 -7.94 46.67
C GLU A 454 -16.74 -8.94 47.45
N GLU A 455 -15.59 -9.34 46.89
CA GLU A 455 -14.62 -10.18 47.56
C GLU A 455 -14.09 -9.51 48.84
N LYS A 456 -13.67 -8.23 48.75
CA LYS A 456 -13.21 -7.44 49.95
C LYS A 456 -14.29 -7.24 50.98
N MET A 457 -15.53 -7.04 50.57
CA MET A 457 -16.67 -6.92 51.50
C MET A 457 -16.95 -8.22 52.24
N ASN A 458 -16.71 -9.38 51.59
CA ASN A 458 -16.93 -10.70 52.17
C ASN A 458 -15.72 -11.24 52.95
N ASP A 459 -14.55 -10.64 52.78
CA ASP A 459 -13.34 -11.05 53.52
C ASP A 459 -13.43 -10.65 54.99
N LYS A 460 -13.54 -11.65 55.85
CA LYS A 460 -13.65 -11.48 57.31
C LYS A 460 -12.28 -11.45 58.01
N SER A 461 -11.19 -11.41 57.27
CA SER A 461 -9.84 -11.35 57.85
C SER A 461 -9.55 -9.94 58.36
N PRO A 462 -9.21 -9.75 59.64
CA PRO A 462 -8.77 -8.43 60.13
C PRO A 462 -7.43 -8.10 59.46
N GLU A 463 -7.35 -7.04 58.67
CA GLU A 463 -6.08 -6.47 58.26
C GLU A 463 -5.27 -6.10 59.49
N ASN A 464 -4.08 -6.74 59.67
CA ASN A 464 -3.08 -6.41 60.68
C ASN A 464 -2.41 -5.05 60.42
#